data_d570d359dbd2f33bac78efd4bd9eef2e
#
_entry.id   d570d359dbd2f33bac78efd4bd9eef2e
#
_cell.length_a   1.000
_cell.length_b   1.000
_cell.length_c   1.000
_cell.angle_alpha   90.00
_cell.angle_beta   90.00
_cell.angle_gamma   90.00
#
_symmetry.space_group_name_H-M   'P 1'
#
loop_
_entity.id
_entity.type
_entity.pdbx_description
1 polymer ?
#
loop_
_entity_poly.entity_id
_entity_poly.type
_entity_poly.pdbx_seq_one_letter_code
_entity_poly.pdbx_strand_id
1 'polypeptide(L)'
;MANLGLSAQPKKVTASVPVSGQELLDLEFAYADDIIFKTWDKNEVYVEVMVEINNGKDNDVFSLKTNKSSSTIYVEMDEDMWKRIKDENGKRKNCNTSTIHYTVYLPKKLNVKSNTISGDYEFEYFGAEMKLKTISGVIDVTISEKQGMDFKAKTISGEIYSDIEIKYPYGKKGLNQIVGQDIRGRVSSGGIESNFETISGNIYLRKG
;
A
#
# COMPACT_ATOMS: atom_id res chain seq x y z
N MET A 1 -30.40 32.30 -9.42
CA MET A 1 -30.28 30.90 -9.86
C MET A 1 -28.98 30.33 -9.29
N ALA A 2 -29.08 29.45 -8.32
CA ALA A 2 -27.89 28.81 -7.73
C ALA A 2 -27.35 27.78 -8.72
N ASN A 3 -26.16 28.03 -9.24
CA ASN A 3 -25.41 27.04 -10.01
C ASN A 3 -25.01 25.94 -9.05
N LEU A 4 -25.77 24.85 -8.99
CA LEU A 4 -25.35 23.59 -8.41
C LEU A 4 -24.21 23.09 -9.30
N GLY A 5 -22.97 23.43 -8.89
CA GLY A 5 -21.79 22.84 -9.49
C GLY A 5 -21.88 21.31 -9.34
N LEU A 6 -22.09 20.60 -10.44
CA LEU A 6 -21.88 19.16 -10.45
C LEU A 6 -20.42 18.93 -10.02
N SER A 7 -20.24 18.45 -8.80
CA SER A 7 -18.98 17.84 -8.41
C SER A 7 -18.77 16.65 -9.35
N ALA A 8 -17.72 16.67 -10.14
CA ALA A 8 -17.40 15.53 -10.99
C ALA A 8 -17.12 14.34 -10.05
N GLN A 9 -17.70 13.18 -10.36
CA GLN A 9 -17.55 11.99 -9.51
C GLN A 9 -16.14 11.41 -9.65
N PRO A 10 -15.64 10.73 -8.60
CA PRO A 10 -14.40 9.97 -8.69
C PRO A 10 -14.43 9.01 -9.89
N LYS A 11 -13.32 8.91 -10.59
CA LYS A 11 -13.16 8.00 -11.73
C LYS A 11 -12.60 6.67 -11.26
N LYS A 12 -13.22 5.59 -11.69
CA LYS A 12 -12.70 4.23 -11.50
C LYS A 12 -11.71 3.89 -12.61
N VAL A 13 -10.48 3.52 -12.23
CA VAL A 13 -9.45 2.99 -13.13
C VAL A 13 -9.10 1.58 -12.68
N THR A 14 -8.89 0.65 -13.59
CA THR A 14 -8.60 -0.74 -13.27
C THR A 14 -7.44 -1.28 -14.08
N ALA A 15 -6.69 -2.20 -13.49
CA ALA A 15 -5.70 -3.02 -14.16
C ALA A 15 -5.86 -4.48 -13.75
N SER A 16 -5.70 -5.38 -14.70
CA SER A 16 -5.82 -6.82 -14.50
C SER A 16 -4.61 -7.52 -15.11
N VAL A 17 -3.95 -8.39 -14.35
CA VAL A 17 -2.78 -9.14 -14.79
C VAL A 17 -2.92 -10.60 -14.35
N PRO A 18 -3.02 -11.57 -15.27
CA PRO A 18 -3.09 -12.98 -14.91
C PRO A 18 -1.76 -13.46 -14.31
N VAL A 19 -1.87 -14.21 -13.22
CA VAL A 19 -0.74 -14.90 -12.57
C VAL A 19 -0.52 -16.24 -13.24
N SER A 20 0.65 -16.44 -13.83
CA SER A 20 1.04 -17.66 -14.55
C SER A 20 2.48 -18.06 -14.21
N GLY A 21 2.71 -18.38 -12.91
CA GLY A 21 4.02 -18.76 -12.39
C GLY A 21 4.82 -17.64 -11.71
N GLN A 22 4.28 -16.42 -11.64
CA GLN A 22 4.91 -15.35 -10.85
C GLN A 22 4.72 -15.61 -9.36
N GLU A 23 5.73 -15.24 -8.58
CA GLU A 23 5.78 -15.42 -7.13
C GLU A 23 5.76 -14.08 -6.37
N LEU A 24 5.97 -12.97 -7.07
CA LEU A 24 6.03 -11.62 -6.51
C LEU A 24 5.12 -10.64 -7.25
N LEU A 25 4.39 -9.84 -6.49
CA LEU A 25 3.73 -8.63 -6.93
C LEU A 25 4.52 -7.42 -6.42
N ASP A 26 5.04 -6.61 -7.33
CA ASP A 26 5.77 -5.37 -7.04
C ASP A 26 4.90 -4.16 -7.41
N LEU A 27 4.57 -3.34 -6.42
CA LEU A 27 3.67 -2.21 -6.53
C LEU A 27 4.41 -0.91 -6.21
N GLU A 28 4.36 0.04 -7.14
CA GLU A 28 4.91 1.38 -6.97
C GLU A 28 3.78 2.41 -7.12
N PHE A 29 3.15 2.75 -5.99
CA PHE A 29 2.07 3.73 -5.91
C PHE A 29 2.55 4.97 -5.17
N ALA A 30 3.29 5.84 -5.87
CA ALA A 30 3.96 6.99 -5.25
C ALA A 30 3.01 7.85 -4.39
N TYR A 31 1.77 8.01 -4.82
CA TYR A 31 0.75 8.77 -4.09
C TYR A 31 -0.53 7.94 -3.93
N ALA A 32 -0.97 7.83 -2.69
CA ALA A 32 -2.23 7.19 -2.31
C ALA A 32 -2.79 7.89 -1.07
N ASP A 33 -4.10 7.83 -0.88
CA ASP A 33 -4.72 8.05 0.42
C ASP A 33 -4.70 6.74 1.19
N ASP A 34 -5.14 5.65 0.55
CA ASP A 34 -5.04 4.30 1.09
C ASP A 34 -4.74 3.23 0.03
N ILE A 35 -4.18 2.11 0.49
CA ILE A 35 -3.88 0.92 -0.29
C ILE A 35 -4.38 -0.29 0.50
N ILE A 36 -5.50 -0.85 0.06
CA ILE A 36 -6.17 -1.98 0.70
C ILE A 36 -5.85 -3.27 -0.05
N PHE A 37 -5.30 -4.27 0.64
CA PHE A 37 -5.08 -5.60 0.06
C PHE A 37 -6.23 -6.54 0.41
N LYS A 38 -6.74 -7.26 -0.60
CA LYS A 38 -7.76 -8.28 -0.47
C LYS A 38 -7.36 -9.55 -1.20
N THR A 39 -7.47 -10.69 -0.55
CA THR A 39 -7.18 -11.97 -1.19
C THR A 39 -8.41 -12.56 -1.84
N TRP A 40 -8.20 -13.31 -2.94
CA TRP A 40 -9.24 -14.06 -3.63
C TRP A 40 -8.71 -15.38 -4.21
N ASP A 41 -9.59 -16.20 -4.74
CA ASP A 41 -9.24 -17.53 -5.28
C ASP A 41 -8.95 -17.52 -6.80
N LYS A 42 -8.87 -16.33 -7.43
CA LYS A 42 -8.52 -16.23 -8.85
C LYS A 42 -7.01 -16.15 -9.02
N ASN A 43 -6.49 -16.76 -10.10
CA ASN A 43 -5.09 -16.62 -10.51
C ASN A 43 -4.85 -15.30 -11.27
N GLU A 44 -5.11 -14.20 -10.64
CA GLU A 44 -5.09 -12.87 -11.23
C GLU A 44 -4.79 -11.83 -10.16
N VAL A 45 -3.99 -10.83 -10.50
CA VAL A 45 -3.89 -9.58 -9.75
C VAL A 45 -4.85 -8.57 -10.41
N TYR A 46 -5.74 -8.01 -9.62
CA TYR A 46 -6.67 -6.97 -10.08
C TYR A 46 -6.53 -5.75 -9.18
N VAL A 47 -6.20 -4.63 -9.78
CA VAL A 47 -6.07 -3.34 -9.09
C VAL A 47 -7.22 -2.46 -9.50
N GLU A 48 -7.97 -1.99 -8.52
CA GLU A 48 -9.03 -1.01 -8.68
C GLU A 48 -8.59 0.29 -8.01
N VAL A 49 -8.72 1.41 -8.71
CA VAL A 49 -8.38 2.73 -8.20
C VAL A 49 -9.57 3.65 -8.34
N MET A 50 -9.97 4.27 -7.24
CA MET A 50 -10.90 5.38 -7.25
C MET A 50 -10.09 6.67 -7.16
N VAL A 51 -10.17 7.51 -8.19
CA VAL A 51 -9.34 8.71 -8.32
C VAL A 51 -10.18 9.97 -8.52
N GLU A 52 -9.83 11.00 -7.75
CA GLU A 52 -10.36 12.34 -7.93
C GLU A 52 -9.19 13.34 -7.93
N ILE A 53 -8.99 14.03 -9.06
CA ILE A 53 -7.93 15.03 -9.26
C ILE A 53 -8.56 16.35 -9.61
N ASN A 54 -8.21 17.41 -8.86
CA ASN A 54 -8.73 18.77 -9.05
C ASN A 54 -10.27 18.81 -9.12
N ASN A 55 -10.93 18.18 -8.13
CA ASN A 55 -12.39 18.02 -8.06
C ASN A 55 -12.95 17.35 -9.33
N GLY A 56 -12.28 16.29 -9.78
CA GLY A 56 -12.68 15.46 -10.92
C GLY A 56 -12.35 16.01 -12.31
N LYS A 57 -11.85 17.24 -12.43
CA LYS A 57 -11.55 17.87 -13.73
C LYS A 57 -10.41 17.22 -14.48
N ASP A 58 -9.45 16.64 -13.74
CA ASP A 58 -8.23 16.07 -14.31
C ASP A 58 -8.14 14.55 -14.07
N ASN A 59 -9.26 13.87 -13.76
CA ASN A 59 -9.27 12.42 -13.53
C ASN A 59 -8.71 11.61 -14.70
N ASP A 60 -8.84 12.10 -15.92
CA ASP A 60 -8.43 11.40 -17.14
C ASP A 60 -6.91 11.32 -17.32
N VAL A 61 -6.14 12.12 -16.56
CA VAL A 61 -4.67 12.03 -16.61
C VAL A 61 -4.16 10.81 -15.85
N PHE A 62 -4.95 10.25 -14.92
CA PHE A 62 -4.55 9.10 -14.12
C PHE A 62 -4.47 7.83 -14.96
N SER A 63 -3.38 7.11 -14.81
CA SER A 63 -3.20 5.80 -15.43
C SER A 63 -2.28 4.91 -14.61
N LEU A 64 -2.49 3.60 -14.75
CA LEU A 64 -1.62 2.55 -14.26
C LEU A 64 -0.78 1.99 -15.41
N LYS A 65 0.48 1.67 -15.13
CA LYS A 65 1.34 0.87 -15.99
C LYS A 65 1.47 -0.53 -15.41
N THR A 66 1.42 -1.53 -16.26
CA THR A 66 1.61 -2.93 -15.86
C THR A 66 2.69 -3.57 -16.70
N ASN A 67 3.51 -4.38 -16.06
CA ASN A 67 4.52 -5.19 -16.72
C ASN A 67 4.63 -6.55 -16.02
N LYS A 68 5.19 -7.53 -16.70
CA LYS A 68 5.34 -8.88 -16.18
C LYS A 68 6.65 -9.51 -16.64
N SER A 69 7.40 -10.07 -15.69
CA SER A 69 8.54 -10.94 -15.94
C SER A 69 8.20 -12.41 -15.67
N SER A 70 9.17 -13.30 -15.74
CA SER A 70 8.98 -14.71 -15.37
C SER A 70 8.59 -14.91 -13.91
N SER A 71 9.09 -14.06 -12.99
CA SER A 71 8.91 -14.22 -11.54
C SER A 71 8.07 -13.11 -10.88
N THR A 72 7.87 -11.96 -11.55
CA THR A 72 7.30 -10.76 -10.93
C THR A 72 6.25 -10.12 -11.81
N ILE A 73 5.15 -9.68 -11.20
CA ILE A 73 4.17 -8.78 -11.78
C ILE A 73 4.46 -7.38 -11.23
N TYR A 74 4.53 -6.39 -12.11
CA TYR A 74 4.72 -5.00 -11.77
C TYR A 74 3.45 -4.22 -12.06
N VAL A 75 3.00 -3.44 -11.09
CA VAL A 75 1.93 -2.44 -11.28
C VAL A 75 2.39 -1.13 -10.67
N GLU A 76 2.43 -0.10 -11.46
CA GLU A 76 2.88 1.21 -11.04
C GLU A 76 1.92 2.32 -11.44
N MET A 77 1.84 3.35 -10.63
CA MET A 77 1.21 4.60 -11.00
C MET A 77 2.09 5.33 -12.01
N ASP A 78 1.51 5.81 -13.10
CA ASP A 78 2.25 6.64 -14.05
C ASP A 78 2.52 8.03 -13.49
N GLU A 79 3.67 8.23 -12.86
CA GLU A 79 4.05 9.52 -12.27
C GLU A 79 4.12 10.68 -13.26
N ASP A 80 4.33 10.39 -14.56
CA ASP A 80 4.31 11.40 -15.61
C ASP A 80 2.91 12.00 -15.83
N MET A 81 1.87 11.41 -15.24
CA MET A 81 0.51 11.94 -15.33
C MET A 81 0.40 13.39 -14.83
N TRP A 82 1.17 13.75 -13.79
CA TRP A 82 1.18 15.11 -13.27
C TRP A 82 1.65 16.17 -14.28
N LYS A 83 2.47 15.76 -15.26
CA LYS A 83 2.92 16.64 -16.34
C LYS A 83 1.85 16.88 -17.40
N ARG A 84 0.79 16.06 -17.42
CA ARG A 84 -0.33 16.16 -18.38
C ARG A 84 -1.42 17.13 -17.95
N ILE A 85 -1.42 17.56 -16.69
CA ILE A 85 -2.38 18.55 -16.18
C ILE A 85 -2.08 19.90 -16.81
N LYS A 86 -3.08 20.46 -17.52
CA LYS A 86 -2.97 21.73 -18.26
C LYS A 86 -4.11 22.68 -17.89
N ASP A 87 -3.84 23.98 -18.00
CA ASP A 87 -4.87 25.03 -17.93
C ASP A 87 -5.65 25.16 -19.25
N GLU A 88 -6.59 26.08 -19.29
CA GLU A 88 -7.42 26.35 -20.48
C GLU A 88 -6.61 26.83 -21.69
N ASN A 89 -5.41 27.33 -21.49
CA ASN A 89 -4.47 27.78 -22.52
C ASN A 89 -3.48 26.70 -22.91
N GLY A 90 -3.63 25.47 -22.39
CA GLY A 90 -2.73 24.36 -22.66
C GLY A 90 -1.37 24.44 -21.95
N LYS A 91 -1.18 25.39 -21.02
CA LYS A 91 0.02 25.48 -20.20
C LYS A 91 -0.06 24.51 -19.03
N ARG A 92 1.09 23.95 -18.63
CA ARG A 92 1.19 23.06 -17.48
C ARG A 92 0.67 23.76 -16.22
N LYS A 93 -0.21 23.05 -15.51
CA LYS A 93 -0.79 23.46 -14.23
C LYS A 93 -0.39 22.47 -13.14
N ASN A 94 -0.25 22.93 -11.92
CA ASN A 94 -0.03 22.05 -10.78
C ASN A 94 -1.34 21.37 -10.38
N CYS A 95 -1.24 20.14 -9.85
CA CYS A 95 -2.31 19.52 -9.11
C CYS A 95 -2.48 20.25 -7.79
N ASN A 96 -3.73 20.64 -7.47
CA ASN A 96 -4.05 21.31 -6.20
C ASN A 96 -4.63 20.32 -5.18
N THR A 97 -5.39 19.35 -5.65
CA THR A 97 -6.04 18.34 -4.81
C THR A 97 -6.04 16.99 -5.54
N SER A 98 -5.74 15.95 -4.82
CA SER A 98 -5.90 14.57 -5.32
C SER A 98 -6.36 13.67 -4.20
N THR A 99 -7.27 12.76 -4.52
CA THR A 99 -7.70 11.65 -3.67
C THR A 99 -7.59 10.37 -4.49
N ILE A 100 -6.80 9.40 -4.00
CA ILE A 100 -6.46 8.19 -4.74
C ILE A 100 -6.53 6.99 -3.80
N HIS A 101 -7.56 6.15 -3.97
CA HIS A 101 -7.78 4.95 -3.18
C HIS A 101 -7.53 3.71 -4.02
N TYR A 102 -6.63 2.83 -3.55
CA TYR A 102 -6.31 1.59 -4.23
C TYR A 102 -6.93 0.41 -3.49
N THR A 103 -7.56 -0.49 -4.23
CA THR A 103 -7.90 -1.84 -3.76
C THR A 103 -7.19 -2.86 -4.64
N VAL A 104 -6.33 -3.67 -4.03
CA VAL A 104 -5.54 -4.68 -4.72
C VAL A 104 -6.06 -6.06 -4.36
N TYR A 105 -6.61 -6.77 -5.33
CA TYR A 105 -7.03 -8.16 -5.18
C TYR A 105 -5.93 -9.07 -5.72
N LEU A 106 -5.55 -10.09 -4.95
CA LEU A 106 -4.45 -10.99 -5.29
C LEU A 106 -4.63 -12.41 -4.75
N PRO A 107 -4.00 -13.43 -5.35
CA PRO A 107 -3.97 -14.80 -4.80
C PRO A 107 -3.20 -14.83 -3.47
N LYS A 108 -3.68 -15.64 -2.50
CA LYS A 108 -3.08 -15.77 -1.15
C LYS A 108 -1.60 -16.17 -1.13
N LYS A 109 -1.09 -16.82 -2.18
CA LYS A 109 0.30 -17.32 -2.23
C LYS A 109 1.27 -16.35 -2.86
N LEU A 110 0.79 -15.21 -3.36
CA LEU A 110 1.63 -14.23 -4.03
C LEU A 110 2.29 -13.32 -3.00
N ASN A 111 3.60 -13.27 -2.99
CA ASN A 111 4.36 -12.33 -2.16
C ASN A 111 4.14 -10.90 -2.66
N VAL A 112 4.22 -9.94 -1.74
CA VAL A 112 3.97 -8.54 -2.06
C VAL A 112 5.15 -7.68 -1.65
N LYS A 113 5.60 -6.83 -2.57
CA LYS A 113 6.43 -5.66 -2.29
C LYS A 113 5.64 -4.44 -2.73
N SER A 114 5.51 -3.46 -1.86
CA SER A 114 4.82 -2.22 -2.20
C SER A 114 5.51 -1.01 -1.58
N ASN A 115 5.72 0.01 -2.40
CA ASN A 115 6.30 1.27 -1.98
C ASN A 115 5.34 2.43 -2.28
N THR A 116 5.26 3.37 -1.33
CA THR A 116 4.54 4.62 -1.52
C THR A 116 5.31 5.79 -0.85
N ILE A 117 5.10 6.99 -1.35
CA ILE A 117 5.58 8.21 -0.69
C ILE A 117 4.57 8.65 0.36
N SER A 118 3.28 8.66 -0.01
CA SER A 118 2.19 8.94 0.91
C SER A 118 1.07 7.93 0.68
N GLY A 119 0.53 7.39 1.76
CA GLY A 119 -0.59 6.46 1.72
C GLY A 119 -0.55 5.47 2.87
N ASP A 120 -1.74 5.15 3.34
CA ASP A 120 -1.94 4.19 4.40
C ASP A 120 -2.12 2.79 3.82
N TYR A 121 -1.49 1.79 4.42
CA TYR A 121 -1.71 0.39 4.11
C TYR A 121 -2.69 -0.21 5.11
N GLU A 122 -3.69 -0.92 4.60
CA GLU A 122 -4.65 -1.66 5.41
C GLU A 122 -4.86 -3.05 4.84
N PHE A 123 -4.66 -4.10 5.65
CA PHE A 123 -4.89 -5.47 5.22
C PHE A 123 -4.98 -6.47 6.35
N GLU A 124 -5.64 -7.60 6.05
CA GLU A 124 -5.56 -8.83 6.83
C GLU A 124 -4.38 -9.67 6.32
N TYR A 125 -3.46 -10.05 7.22
CA TYR A 125 -2.31 -10.88 6.85
C TYR A 125 -2.74 -12.24 6.34
N PHE A 126 -2.30 -12.62 5.17
CA PHE A 126 -2.75 -13.83 4.46
C PHE A 126 -1.68 -14.93 4.31
N GLY A 127 -0.55 -14.81 5.02
CA GLY A 127 0.48 -15.86 5.09
C GLY A 127 1.50 -15.85 3.95
N ALA A 128 1.60 -14.75 3.20
CA ALA A 128 2.67 -14.53 2.23
C ALA A 128 3.70 -13.54 2.75
N GLU A 129 4.88 -13.48 2.13
CA GLU A 129 5.87 -12.45 2.42
C GLU A 129 5.34 -11.08 1.98
N MET A 130 5.38 -10.11 2.90
CA MET A 130 4.98 -8.75 2.64
C MET A 130 6.11 -7.77 2.97
N LYS A 131 6.52 -6.98 1.98
CA LYS A 131 7.50 -5.90 2.15
C LYS A 131 6.81 -4.59 1.81
N LEU A 132 6.36 -3.87 2.84
CA LEU A 132 5.62 -2.62 2.68
C LEU A 132 6.44 -1.45 3.19
N LYS A 133 6.52 -0.40 2.39
CA LYS A 133 7.23 0.81 2.74
C LYS A 133 6.42 2.05 2.37
N THR A 134 6.29 2.96 3.33
CA THR A 134 5.76 4.31 3.11
C THR A 134 6.71 5.35 3.67
N ILE A 135 6.73 6.55 3.09
CA ILE A 135 7.48 7.67 3.69
C ILE A 135 6.59 8.37 4.71
N SER A 136 5.33 8.63 4.34
CA SER A 136 4.37 9.32 5.19
C SER A 136 3.03 8.59 5.14
N GLY A 137 2.77 7.75 6.12
CA GLY A 137 1.53 6.96 6.19
C GLY A 137 1.60 5.90 7.27
N VAL A 138 0.45 5.31 7.53
CA VAL A 138 0.24 4.24 8.50
C VAL A 138 0.34 2.87 7.82
N ILE A 139 0.80 1.87 8.57
CA ILE A 139 0.70 0.46 8.15
C ILE A 139 -0.15 -0.25 9.19
N ASP A 140 -1.36 -0.65 8.82
CA ASP A 140 -2.32 -1.33 9.69
C ASP A 140 -2.52 -2.78 9.23
N VAL A 141 -2.04 -3.72 10.05
CA VAL A 141 -2.04 -5.15 9.74
C VAL A 141 -2.88 -5.89 10.75
N THR A 142 -3.93 -6.55 10.30
CA THR A 142 -4.73 -7.47 11.11
C THR A 142 -4.20 -8.90 10.94
N ILE A 143 -3.82 -9.55 12.04
CA ILE A 143 -3.19 -10.88 12.05
C ILE A 143 -4.10 -11.84 12.81
N SER A 144 -4.53 -12.93 12.15
CA SER A 144 -5.29 -13.98 12.82
C SER A 144 -4.41 -14.74 13.82
N GLU A 145 -4.94 -15.03 15.02
CA GLU A 145 -4.21 -15.80 16.05
C GLU A 145 -3.77 -17.20 15.57
N LYS A 146 -4.47 -17.76 14.60
CA LYS A 146 -4.14 -19.07 14.02
C LYS A 146 -2.99 -18.99 13.02
N GLN A 147 -2.60 -17.80 12.61
CA GLN A 147 -1.60 -17.56 11.60
C GLN A 147 -0.31 -17.04 12.25
N GLY A 148 0.78 -17.77 12.08
CA GLY A 148 2.08 -17.33 12.55
C GLY A 148 2.73 -16.37 11.56
N MET A 149 3.50 -15.40 12.08
CA MET A 149 4.29 -14.46 11.30
C MET A 149 5.57 -14.11 12.03
N ASP A 150 6.70 -14.14 11.35
CA ASP A 150 7.90 -13.42 11.75
C ASP A 150 7.88 -12.04 11.09
N PHE A 151 8.27 -10.99 11.81
CA PHE A 151 8.22 -9.65 11.24
C PHE A 151 9.36 -8.76 11.69
N LYS A 152 9.66 -7.78 10.84
CA LYS A 152 10.40 -6.60 11.17
C LYS A 152 9.51 -5.39 10.93
N ALA A 153 9.36 -4.53 11.96
CA ALA A 153 8.62 -3.29 11.86
C ALA A 153 9.53 -2.13 12.27
N LYS A 154 9.59 -1.09 11.43
CA LYS A 154 10.44 0.06 11.65
C LYS A 154 9.72 1.36 11.34
N THR A 155 9.80 2.31 12.27
CA THR A 155 9.43 3.71 12.05
C THR A 155 10.54 4.62 12.54
N ILE A 156 10.73 5.78 11.87
CA ILE A 156 11.71 6.78 12.30
C ILE A 156 11.03 7.83 13.16
N SER A 157 9.86 8.32 12.76
CA SER A 157 9.08 9.31 13.48
C SER A 157 7.64 8.83 13.65
N GLY A 158 7.44 7.97 14.65
CA GLY A 158 6.16 7.36 14.96
C GLY A 158 6.33 6.22 15.93
N GLU A 159 5.29 5.44 16.13
CA GLU A 159 5.24 4.37 17.11
C GLU A 159 4.71 3.06 16.49
N ILE A 160 5.06 1.94 17.11
CA ILE A 160 4.56 0.62 16.75
C ILE A 160 3.65 0.15 17.86
N TYR A 161 2.39 -0.08 17.53
CA TYR A 161 1.36 -0.54 18.46
C TYR A 161 0.99 -1.99 18.17
N SER A 162 0.68 -2.76 19.20
CA SER A 162 0.18 -4.12 19.05
C SER A 162 -0.75 -4.50 20.19
N ASP A 163 -1.88 -5.11 19.87
CA ASP A 163 -2.78 -5.80 20.78
C ASP A 163 -2.66 -7.33 20.67
N ILE A 164 -1.76 -7.82 19.81
CA ILE A 164 -1.39 -9.24 19.69
C ILE A 164 -0.11 -9.54 20.47
N GLU A 165 -0.02 -10.73 21.06
CA GLU A 165 1.16 -11.15 21.78
C GLU A 165 2.38 -11.31 20.87
N ILE A 166 3.44 -10.54 21.13
CA ILE A 166 4.70 -10.58 20.38
C ILE A 166 5.76 -11.29 21.21
N LYS A 167 6.35 -12.35 20.65
CA LYS A 167 7.54 -13.02 21.16
C LYS A 167 8.79 -12.40 20.53
N TYR A 168 9.85 -12.25 21.34
CA TYR A 168 11.13 -11.68 20.90
C TYR A 168 12.23 -12.75 20.92
N PRO A 169 12.30 -13.65 19.92
CA PRO A 169 13.23 -14.79 19.92
C PRO A 169 14.70 -14.37 19.85
N TYR A 170 14.97 -13.13 19.39
CA TYR A 170 16.34 -12.59 19.28
C TYR A 170 16.70 -11.62 20.41
N GLY A 171 15.89 -11.57 21.47
CA GLY A 171 16.01 -10.60 22.55
C GLY A 171 15.56 -9.20 22.11
N LYS A 172 15.16 -8.37 23.08
CA LYS A 172 14.98 -6.94 22.81
C LYS A 172 16.37 -6.34 22.62
N LYS A 173 16.81 -6.18 21.37
CA LYS A 173 18.02 -5.42 21.08
C LYS A 173 17.69 -3.92 21.13
N GLY A 174 18.40 -3.21 21.98
CA GLY A 174 18.50 -1.76 21.83
C GLY A 174 18.75 -1.02 23.12
N LEU A 175 19.69 -0.11 23.08
CA LEU A 175 19.66 1.14 23.83
C LEU A 175 18.30 1.79 23.62
N ASN A 176 17.72 2.42 24.64
CA ASN A 176 16.47 3.16 24.50
C ASN A 176 16.59 4.12 23.32
N GLN A 177 15.88 3.82 22.26
CA GLN A 177 15.87 4.65 21.06
C GLN A 177 15.05 5.91 21.41
N ILE A 178 15.66 7.07 21.29
CA ILE A 178 15.03 8.34 21.68
C ILE A 178 13.96 8.75 20.68
N VAL A 179 14.09 8.31 19.40
CA VAL A 179 13.16 8.60 18.30
C VAL A 179 13.00 7.36 17.45
N GLY A 180 11.74 7.02 17.13
CA GLY A 180 11.40 5.89 16.29
C GLY A 180 11.54 4.53 16.97
N GLN A 181 11.13 3.50 16.26
CA GLN A 181 11.17 2.12 16.76
C GLN A 181 11.67 1.17 15.64
N ASP A 182 12.47 0.18 16.02
CA ASP A 182 12.88 -0.94 15.15
C ASP A 182 12.70 -2.24 15.95
N ILE A 183 11.69 -3.01 15.59
CA ILE A 183 11.26 -4.20 16.32
C ILE A 183 11.32 -5.40 15.37
N ARG A 184 11.93 -6.48 15.85
CA ARG A 184 11.82 -7.81 15.26
C ARG A 184 11.08 -8.72 16.22
N GLY A 185 10.02 -9.32 15.75
CA GLY A 185 9.15 -10.11 16.58
C GLY A 185 8.57 -11.31 15.86
N ARG A 186 7.91 -12.14 16.65
CA ARG A 186 7.20 -13.32 16.23
C ARG A 186 5.81 -13.33 16.80
N VAL A 187 4.83 -13.56 15.95
CA VAL A 187 3.44 -13.80 16.35
C VAL A 187 3.18 -15.30 16.31
N SER A 188 2.53 -15.84 17.33
CA SER A 188 2.16 -17.25 17.44
C SER A 188 3.36 -18.21 17.24
N SER A 189 3.33 -19.10 16.27
CA SER A 189 4.39 -20.07 15.95
C SER A 189 5.51 -19.49 15.07
N GLY A 190 5.39 -18.24 14.62
CA GLY A 190 6.23 -17.70 13.57
C GLY A 190 5.80 -18.15 12.18
N GLY A 191 6.54 -17.75 11.16
CA GLY A 191 6.24 -18.08 9.79
C GLY A 191 7.13 -17.32 8.80
N ILE A 192 6.56 -16.95 7.66
CA ILE A 192 7.24 -16.16 6.65
C ILE A 192 7.51 -14.75 7.21
N GLU A 193 8.73 -14.26 7.04
CA GLU A 193 9.12 -12.94 7.51
C GLU A 193 8.49 -11.85 6.63
N SER A 194 7.83 -10.90 7.28
CA SER A 194 7.30 -9.69 6.64
C SER A 194 8.04 -8.45 7.15
N ASN A 195 8.18 -7.42 6.31
CA ASN A 195 8.88 -6.19 6.64
C ASN A 195 7.96 -4.99 6.42
N PHE A 196 7.78 -4.20 7.48
CA PHE A 196 6.93 -3.02 7.50
C PHE A 196 7.77 -1.80 7.87
N GLU A 197 7.89 -0.84 6.97
CA GLU A 197 8.70 0.36 7.20
C GLU A 197 7.90 1.62 6.91
N THR A 198 7.96 2.58 7.84
CA THR A 198 7.52 3.95 7.62
C THR A 198 8.58 4.93 8.11
N ILE A 199 8.66 6.12 7.51
CA ILE A 199 9.53 7.18 8.02
C ILE A 199 8.75 8.05 8.99
N SER A 200 7.56 8.50 8.59
CA SER A 200 6.69 9.36 9.41
C SER A 200 5.29 8.77 9.45
N GLY A 201 5.03 7.97 10.46
CA GLY A 201 3.74 7.31 10.66
C GLY A 201 3.85 6.16 11.65
N ASN A 202 2.71 5.58 11.98
CA ASN A 202 2.61 4.48 12.94
C ASN A 202 2.45 3.14 12.22
N ILE A 203 2.82 2.07 12.94
CA ILE A 203 2.56 0.70 12.49
C ILE A 203 1.67 0.04 13.55
N TYR A 204 0.55 -0.50 13.12
CA TYR A 204 -0.40 -1.23 13.96
C TYR A 204 -0.38 -2.71 13.59
N LEU A 205 -0.16 -3.56 14.58
CA LEU A 205 -0.26 -5.02 14.47
C LEU A 205 -1.46 -5.45 15.30
N ARG A 206 -2.60 -5.67 14.65
CA ARG A 206 -3.87 -5.94 15.30
C ARG A 206 -4.18 -7.42 15.35
N LYS A 207 -4.88 -7.82 16.39
CA LYS A 207 -5.47 -9.14 16.52
C LYS A 207 -6.75 -9.21 15.67
N GLY A 208 -6.83 -10.24 14.79
CA GLY A 208 -7.99 -10.59 13.97
C GLY A 208 -8.81 -11.75 14.52
#